data_a46eec6cdbacc639dd96606baf5b7b53
#
_entry.id   a46eec6cdbacc639dd96606baf5b7b53
#
_cell.length_a   1.000
_cell.length_b   1.000
_cell.length_c   1.000
_cell.angle_alpha   90.00
_cell.angle_beta   90.00
_cell.angle_gamma   90.00
#
_symmetry.space_group_name_H-M   'P 1'
#
loop_
_entity.id
_entity.type
_entity.pdbx_description
1 polymer ?
#
loop_
_entity_poly.entity_id
_entity_poly.type
_entity_poly.pdbx_seq_one_letter_code
_entity_poly.pdbx_strand_id
1 'polypeptide(L)'
;MNPVIVQKPGFKVAGYGIETNVAEGNYTKDIASFWSHYEGENLESKMYELLNPPKHGEVGLCVPAFDSGNATYLLGVIVEDFSRVTDDMLTVNVPEAEYAVFTTLPVDTSEGKDQEEFVQVIKSTWRYIFEEWFPGSGYVYDEGRLNFEYYDERCHSRADTVMEIYVPVRERAGK
;
A
#
# COMPACT_ATOMS: atom_id res chain seq x y z
N MET A 1 -8.69 -14.23 -11.06
CA MET A 1 -8.84 -13.13 -10.08
C MET A 1 -9.46 -11.92 -10.75
N ASN A 2 -10.60 -11.50 -10.27
CA ASN A 2 -11.33 -10.38 -10.86
C ASN A 2 -11.33 -9.19 -9.90
N PRO A 3 -10.70 -8.07 -10.27
CA PRO A 3 -10.73 -6.88 -9.42
C PRO A 3 -12.11 -6.20 -9.47
N VAL A 4 -12.38 -5.40 -8.46
CA VAL A 4 -13.52 -4.48 -8.44
C VAL A 4 -13.02 -3.11 -8.91
N ILE A 5 -13.70 -2.51 -9.87
CA ILE A 5 -13.34 -1.16 -10.34
C ILE A 5 -14.12 -0.14 -9.53
N VAL A 6 -13.39 0.77 -8.88
CA VAL A 6 -13.99 1.79 -8.02
C VAL A 6 -13.43 3.17 -8.33
N GLN A 7 -14.26 4.19 -8.21
CA GLN A 7 -13.82 5.58 -8.23
C GLN A 7 -13.66 6.02 -6.78
N LYS A 8 -12.45 6.48 -6.43
CA LYS A 8 -12.15 6.87 -5.05
C LYS A 8 -11.74 8.34 -5.01
N PRO A 9 -12.38 9.15 -4.14
CA PRO A 9 -11.97 10.55 -3.99
C PRO A 9 -10.58 10.66 -3.37
N GLY A 10 -9.95 11.81 -3.53
CA GLY A 10 -8.66 12.07 -2.92
C GLY A 10 -8.71 11.94 -1.40
N PHE A 11 -7.61 11.52 -0.79
CA PHE A 11 -7.52 11.35 0.66
C PHE A 11 -6.11 11.68 1.16
N LYS A 12 -6.00 11.87 2.46
CA LYS A 12 -4.75 12.24 3.12
C LYS A 12 -4.23 11.07 3.94
N VAL A 13 -2.93 10.81 3.83
CA VAL A 13 -2.24 9.76 4.58
C VAL A 13 -1.12 10.39 5.40
N ALA A 14 -0.99 9.99 6.65
CA ALA A 14 0.11 10.39 7.52
C ALA A 14 0.64 9.17 8.25
N GLY A 15 1.94 9.12 8.46
CA GLY A 15 2.57 7.99 9.14
C GLY A 15 4.08 8.04 9.08
N TYR A 16 4.70 6.87 9.10
CA TYR A 16 6.15 6.71 9.12
C TYR A 16 6.65 6.14 7.80
N GLY A 17 7.87 6.49 7.42
CA GLY A 17 8.41 6.00 6.17
C GLY A 17 9.89 6.24 6.01
N ILE A 18 10.42 5.85 4.86
CA ILE A 18 11.81 6.02 4.50
C ILE A 18 11.94 6.42 3.04
N GLU A 19 13.08 7.05 2.73
CA GLU A 19 13.50 7.22 1.34
C GLU A 19 14.35 6.01 0.93
N THR A 20 14.13 5.55 -0.29
CA THR A 20 14.91 4.44 -0.86
C THR A 20 15.23 4.77 -2.32
N ASN A 21 16.28 4.13 -2.86
CA ASN A 21 16.65 4.30 -4.26
C ASN A 21 16.32 3.04 -5.05
N VAL A 22 15.30 3.13 -5.87
CA VAL A 22 14.83 2.00 -6.71
C VAL A 22 15.85 1.70 -7.81
N ALA A 23 16.48 2.73 -8.37
CA ALA A 23 17.44 2.57 -9.46
C ALA A 23 18.71 1.83 -9.00
N GLU A 24 19.11 1.94 -7.73
CA GLU A 24 20.26 1.24 -7.17
C GLU A 24 19.91 -0.16 -6.64
N GLY A 25 18.64 -0.57 -6.74
CA GLY A 25 18.22 -1.89 -6.28
C GLY A 25 18.08 -2.04 -4.77
N ASN A 26 18.08 -0.95 -4.02
CA ASN A 26 17.99 -0.96 -2.56
C ASN A 26 16.57 -1.07 -2.01
N TYR A 27 15.58 -0.99 -2.87
CA TYR A 27 14.17 -0.90 -2.48
C TYR A 27 13.72 -2.01 -1.54
N THR A 28 13.92 -3.27 -1.94
CA THR A 28 13.47 -4.43 -1.14
C THR A 28 14.16 -4.48 0.22
N LYS A 29 15.47 -4.23 0.24
CA LYS A 29 16.26 -4.24 1.48
C LYS A 29 15.81 -3.13 2.43
N ASP A 30 15.62 -1.93 1.92
CA ASP A 30 15.24 -0.77 2.72
C ASP A 30 13.83 -0.94 3.29
N ILE A 31 12.89 -1.47 2.51
CA ILE A 31 11.53 -1.76 2.97
C ILE A 31 11.54 -2.82 4.08
N ALA A 32 12.32 -3.89 3.92
CA ALA A 32 12.43 -4.92 4.95
C ALA A 32 13.03 -4.35 6.25
N SER A 33 14.04 -3.51 6.15
CA SER A 33 14.65 -2.83 7.31
C SER A 33 13.66 -1.89 7.99
N PHE A 34 12.88 -1.15 7.20
CA PHE A 34 11.82 -0.28 7.71
C PHE A 34 10.79 -1.06 8.52
N TRP A 35 10.30 -2.18 7.99
CA TRP A 35 9.31 -3.02 8.69
C TRP A 35 9.83 -3.53 10.02
N SER A 36 11.11 -3.96 10.07
CA SER A 36 11.73 -4.40 11.31
C SER A 36 11.81 -3.28 12.35
N HIS A 37 12.15 -2.06 11.92
CA HIS A 37 12.17 -0.89 12.78
C HIS A 37 10.76 -0.52 13.25
N TYR A 38 9.79 -0.53 12.34
CA TYR A 38 8.40 -0.21 12.61
C TYR A 38 7.82 -1.12 13.71
N GLU A 39 8.04 -2.42 13.59
CA GLU A 39 7.60 -3.39 14.59
C GLU A 39 8.39 -3.25 15.91
N GLY A 40 9.71 -3.12 15.82
CA GLY A 40 10.59 -3.03 16.99
C GLY A 40 10.34 -1.80 17.86
N GLU A 41 10.00 -0.67 17.24
CA GLU A 41 9.72 0.59 17.94
C GLU A 41 8.23 0.79 18.24
N ASN A 42 7.39 -0.19 17.89
CA ASN A 42 5.95 -0.15 18.11
C ASN A 42 5.30 1.11 17.50
N LEU A 43 5.73 1.46 16.29
CA LEU A 43 5.28 2.69 15.61
C LEU A 43 3.81 2.65 15.23
N GLU A 44 3.25 1.47 14.99
CA GLU A 44 1.82 1.32 14.72
C GLU A 44 0.97 1.88 15.85
N SER A 45 1.24 1.47 17.08
CA SER A 45 0.51 1.94 18.26
C SER A 45 0.67 3.44 18.46
N LYS A 46 1.88 3.96 18.27
CA LYS A 46 2.16 5.40 18.36
C LYS A 46 1.35 6.18 17.33
N MET A 47 1.29 5.67 16.11
CA MET A 47 0.58 6.30 15.01
C MET A 47 -0.92 6.41 15.30
N TYR A 48 -1.54 5.32 15.76
CA TYR A 48 -2.96 5.34 16.11
C TYR A 48 -3.26 6.25 17.29
N GLU A 49 -2.39 6.26 18.29
CA GLU A 49 -2.54 7.13 19.47
C GLU A 49 -2.44 8.61 19.09
N LEU A 50 -1.43 8.98 18.33
CA LEU A 50 -1.16 10.37 17.98
C LEU A 50 -2.12 10.93 16.94
N LEU A 51 -2.42 10.15 15.89
CA LEU A 51 -3.24 10.61 14.76
C LEU A 51 -4.74 10.39 14.97
N ASN A 52 -5.11 9.41 15.78
CA ASN A 52 -6.50 9.05 16.04
C ASN A 52 -7.36 8.99 14.76
N PRO A 53 -7.02 8.12 13.80
CA PRO A 53 -7.73 8.07 12.53
C PRO A 53 -9.18 7.58 12.70
N PRO A 54 -10.08 7.98 11.79
CA PRO A 54 -11.49 7.59 11.88
C PRO A 54 -11.74 6.09 11.66
N LYS A 55 -10.82 5.39 11.01
CA LYS A 55 -10.93 3.96 10.74
C LYS A 55 -9.63 3.23 11.06
N HIS A 56 -9.76 1.98 11.49
CA HIS A 56 -8.61 1.09 11.62
C HIS A 56 -8.20 0.58 10.24
N GLY A 57 -6.99 0.90 9.84
CA GLY A 57 -6.44 0.45 8.56
C GLY A 57 -5.20 1.26 8.18
N GLU A 58 -4.16 0.57 7.73
CA GLU A 58 -2.92 1.20 7.29
C GLU A 58 -2.84 1.17 5.76
N VAL A 59 -2.21 2.20 5.23
CA VAL A 59 -1.96 2.34 3.79
C VAL A 59 -0.46 2.30 3.56
N GLY A 60 -0.02 1.37 2.71
CA GLY A 60 1.37 1.30 2.26
C GLY A 60 1.51 1.96 0.90
N LEU A 61 2.27 3.04 0.81
CA LEU A 61 2.47 3.83 -0.40
C LEU A 61 3.94 3.86 -0.80
N CYS A 62 4.18 3.79 -2.10
CA CYS A 62 5.48 4.11 -2.66
C CYS A 62 5.32 5.33 -3.56
N VAL A 63 5.91 6.46 -3.17
CA VAL A 63 5.82 7.72 -3.91
C VAL A 63 7.13 7.94 -4.65
N PRO A 64 7.14 7.82 -5.99
CA PRO A 64 8.36 8.01 -6.75
C PRO A 64 8.74 9.48 -6.86
N ALA A 65 10.06 9.74 -6.82
CA ALA A 65 10.63 11.03 -7.19
C ALA A 65 11.06 10.92 -8.66
N PHE A 66 10.39 11.60 -9.53
CA PHE A 66 10.46 11.40 -10.98
C PHE A 66 11.83 11.69 -11.61
N ASP A 67 12.69 12.41 -10.92
CA ASP A 67 13.94 12.92 -11.48
C ASP A 67 15.20 12.21 -10.98
N SER A 68 15.11 11.36 -9.96
CA SER A 68 16.32 10.85 -9.27
C SER A 68 16.36 9.33 -9.09
N GLY A 69 15.30 8.60 -9.47
CA GLY A 69 15.19 7.17 -9.17
C GLY A 69 14.93 6.87 -7.70
N ASN A 70 14.80 7.89 -6.87
CA ASN A 70 14.45 7.74 -5.46
C ASN A 70 12.95 7.56 -5.30
N ALA A 71 12.55 6.95 -4.20
CA ALA A 71 11.14 6.81 -3.83
C ALA A 71 11.01 6.97 -2.32
N THR A 72 9.84 7.41 -1.88
CA THR A 72 9.49 7.43 -0.46
C THR A 72 8.49 6.32 -0.22
N TYR A 73 8.81 5.41 0.68
CA TYR A 73 7.87 4.40 1.16
C TYR A 73 7.25 4.91 2.45
N LEU A 74 5.92 4.95 2.48
CA LEU A 74 5.16 5.43 3.64
C LEU A 74 4.17 4.36 4.07
N LEU A 75 4.19 4.04 5.35
CA LEU A 75 3.16 3.24 6.00
C LEU A 75 2.41 4.15 6.96
N GLY A 76 1.16 4.41 6.66
CA GLY A 76 0.39 5.39 7.40
C GLY A 76 -1.08 5.05 7.52
N VAL A 77 -1.84 5.99 8.05
CA VAL A 77 -3.30 5.89 8.20
C VAL A 77 -3.96 7.04 7.45
N ILE A 78 -5.20 6.81 7.05
CA ILE A 78 -6.02 7.84 6.39
C ILE A 78 -6.51 8.80 7.47
N VAL A 79 -6.24 10.09 7.28
CA VAL A 79 -6.61 11.16 8.23
C VAL A 79 -7.48 12.20 7.53
N GLU A 80 -8.26 12.92 8.30
CA GLU A 80 -9.10 14.01 7.77
C GLU A 80 -8.28 15.25 7.45
N ASP A 81 -7.25 15.51 8.27
CA ASP A 81 -6.32 16.62 8.09
C ASP A 81 -4.97 16.28 8.72
N PHE A 82 -3.99 17.18 8.59
CA PHE A 82 -2.65 16.97 9.12
C PHE A 82 -2.38 17.67 10.46
N SER A 83 -3.43 18.07 11.16
CA SER A 83 -3.30 18.84 12.42
C SER A 83 -2.59 18.11 13.55
N ARG A 84 -2.65 16.77 13.53
CA ARG A 84 -2.03 15.91 14.55
C ARG A 84 -0.69 15.33 14.15
N VAL A 85 -0.21 15.63 12.96
CA VAL A 85 1.05 15.08 12.44
C VAL A 85 2.24 15.64 13.23
N THR A 86 3.14 14.75 13.63
CA THR A 86 4.37 15.13 14.33
C THR A 86 5.53 15.29 13.35
N ASP A 87 6.63 15.92 13.80
CA ASP A 87 7.78 16.23 12.92
C ASP A 87 8.48 15.00 12.37
N ASP A 88 8.35 13.86 13.02
CA ASP A 88 8.94 12.59 12.58
C ASP A 88 8.05 11.78 11.63
N MET A 89 6.89 12.32 11.28
CA MET A 89 5.95 11.69 10.35
C MET A 89 6.04 12.28 8.96
N LEU A 90 5.68 11.47 7.98
CA LEU A 90 5.54 11.87 6.58
C LEU A 90 4.05 11.99 6.24
N THR A 91 3.75 12.81 5.25
CA THR A 91 2.38 13.03 4.78
C THR A 91 2.31 12.92 3.27
N VAL A 92 1.19 12.41 2.76
CA VAL A 92 0.91 12.34 1.32
C VAL A 92 -0.55 12.68 1.08
N ASN A 93 -0.79 13.55 0.11
CA ASN A 93 -2.12 13.76 -0.45
C ASN A 93 -2.27 12.80 -1.64
N VAL A 94 -3.15 11.82 -1.52
CA VAL A 94 -3.41 10.87 -2.60
C VAL A 94 -4.53 11.46 -3.46
N PRO A 95 -4.27 11.70 -4.76
CA PRO A 95 -5.28 12.33 -5.62
C PRO A 95 -6.42 11.37 -5.93
N GLU A 96 -7.57 11.94 -6.30
CA GLU A 96 -8.69 11.17 -6.80
C GLU A 96 -8.27 10.30 -7.99
N ALA A 97 -8.74 9.06 -8.02
CA ALA A 97 -8.45 8.13 -9.11
C ALA A 97 -9.49 7.03 -9.21
N GLU A 98 -9.55 6.42 -10.38
CA GLU A 98 -10.22 5.14 -10.57
C GLU A 98 -9.22 4.03 -10.25
N TYR A 99 -9.65 3.04 -9.50
CA TYR A 99 -8.80 1.94 -9.08
C TYR A 99 -9.39 0.59 -9.48
N ALA A 100 -8.50 -0.33 -9.86
CA ALA A 100 -8.80 -1.75 -9.82
C ALA A 100 -8.34 -2.26 -8.45
N VAL A 101 -9.27 -2.81 -7.68
CA VAL A 101 -9.01 -3.30 -6.32
C VAL A 101 -8.92 -4.80 -6.34
N PHE A 102 -7.74 -5.32 -6.02
CA PHE A 102 -7.46 -6.76 -5.97
C PHE A 102 -7.41 -7.20 -4.52
N THR A 103 -8.13 -8.27 -4.20
CA THR A 103 -8.05 -8.90 -2.88
C THR A 103 -7.17 -10.14 -3.01
N THR A 104 -6.14 -10.27 -2.17
CA THR A 104 -5.25 -11.43 -2.20
C THR A 104 -6.01 -12.70 -1.83
N LEU A 105 -5.47 -13.85 -2.27
CA LEU A 105 -5.99 -15.15 -1.83
C LEU A 105 -5.82 -15.29 -0.32
N PRO A 106 -6.80 -15.89 0.37
CA PRO A 106 -6.73 -16.02 1.82
C PRO A 106 -5.62 -17.00 2.25
N VAL A 107 -4.95 -16.63 3.35
CA VAL A 107 -3.91 -17.43 3.97
C VAL A 107 -4.24 -17.52 5.46
N ASP A 108 -4.08 -18.71 6.04
CA ASP A 108 -4.25 -18.90 7.48
C ASP A 108 -3.02 -18.40 8.23
N THR A 109 -3.11 -17.20 8.77
CA THR A 109 -2.05 -16.62 9.60
C THR A 109 -2.42 -16.61 11.08
N SER A 110 -3.44 -17.37 11.47
CA SER A 110 -3.84 -17.47 12.88
C SER A 110 -2.67 -17.98 13.73
N GLU A 111 -2.55 -17.46 14.94
CA GLU A 111 -1.47 -17.82 15.87
C GLU A 111 -0.06 -17.59 15.29
N GLY A 112 0.10 -16.67 14.34
CA GLY A 112 1.39 -16.37 13.71
C GLY A 112 1.85 -17.36 12.66
N LYS A 113 0.97 -18.25 12.20
CA LYS A 113 1.28 -19.21 11.14
C LYS A 113 1.43 -18.55 9.79
N ASP A 114 2.22 -19.18 8.95
CA ASP A 114 2.31 -18.91 7.49
C ASP A 114 2.43 -17.44 7.07
N GLN A 115 3.07 -16.61 7.91
CA GLN A 115 3.34 -15.21 7.59
C GLN A 115 4.13 -15.08 6.29
N GLU A 116 5.10 -15.96 6.08
CA GLU A 116 5.90 -15.98 4.86
C GLU A 116 5.05 -16.30 3.63
N GLU A 117 4.12 -17.26 3.75
CA GLU A 117 3.19 -17.59 2.68
C GLU A 117 2.33 -16.37 2.33
N PHE A 118 1.85 -15.64 3.32
CA PHE A 118 1.08 -14.42 3.09
C PHE A 118 1.88 -13.38 2.30
N VAL A 119 3.15 -13.18 2.65
CA VAL A 119 4.04 -12.28 1.91
C VAL A 119 4.19 -12.76 0.45
N GLN A 120 4.35 -14.06 0.22
CA GLN A 120 4.47 -14.60 -1.14
C GLN A 120 3.18 -14.43 -1.94
N VAL A 121 2.03 -14.57 -1.31
CA VAL A 121 0.73 -14.33 -1.95
C VAL A 121 0.58 -12.87 -2.37
N ILE A 122 1.02 -11.93 -1.52
CA ILE A 122 1.04 -10.51 -1.87
C ILE A 122 1.92 -10.25 -3.10
N LYS A 123 3.13 -10.79 -3.09
CA LYS A 123 4.07 -10.64 -4.22
C LYS A 123 3.52 -11.26 -5.51
N SER A 124 2.91 -12.42 -5.41
CA SER A 124 2.29 -13.11 -6.55
C SER A 124 1.13 -12.31 -7.12
N THR A 125 0.34 -11.65 -6.25
CA THR A 125 -0.78 -10.81 -6.66
C THR A 125 -0.27 -9.60 -7.46
N TRP A 126 0.78 -8.93 -6.98
CA TRP A 126 1.42 -7.82 -7.71
C TRP A 126 1.92 -8.26 -9.09
N ARG A 127 2.57 -9.42 -9.16
CA ARG A 127 3.06 -9.98 -10.42
C ARG A 127 1.91 -10.25 -11.38
N TYR A 128 0.85 -10.91 -10.90
CA TYR A 128 -0.34 -11.19 -11.69
C TYR A 128 -0.94 -9.91 -12.28
N ILE A 129 -1.04 -8.85 -11.49
CA ILE A 129 -1.62 -7.57 -11.92
C ILE A 129 -0.89 -7.04 -13.15
N PHE A 130 0.44 -6.98 -13.12
CA PHE A 130 1.22 -6.37 -14.19
C PHE A 130 1.52 -7.32 -15.33
N GLU A 131 1.74 -8.60 -15.08
CA GLU A 131 2.13 -9.57 -16.13
C GLU A 131 0.93 -10.20 -16.84
N GLU A 132 -0.20 -10.33 -16.15
CA GLU A 132 -1.35 -11.03 -16.70
C GLU A 132 -2.59 -10.15 -16.83
N TRP A 133 -2.97 -9.46 -15.77
CA TRP A 133 -4.23 -8.73 -15.78
C TRP A 133 -4.21 -7.51 -16.72
N PHE A 134 -3.22 -6.63 -16.58
CA PHE A 134 -3.15 -5.45 -17.45
C PHE A 134 -3.10 -5.81 -18.94
N PRO A 135 -2.24 -6.75 -19.39
CA PRO A 135 -2.23 -7.12 -20.81
C PRO A 135 -3.55 -7.69 -21.33
N GLY A 136 -4.29 -8.41 -20.49
CA GLY A 136 -5.56 -9.06 -20.87
C GLY A 136 -6.80 -8.23 -20.60
N SER A 137 -6.66 -7.07 -19.94
CA SER A 137 -7.80 -6.22 -19.59
C SER A 137 -7.98 -5.07 -20.56
N GLY A 138 -9.09 -4.34 -20.44
CA GLY A 138 -9.31 -3.10 -21.19
C GLY A 138 -8.72 -1.88 -20.52
N TYR A 139 -7.84 -2.06 -19.55
CA TYR A 139 -7.27 -0.99 -18.73
C TYR A 139 -5.77 -0.88 -18.90
N VAL A 140 -5.25 0.32 -18.63
CA VAL A 140 -3.81 0.57 -18.49
C VAL A 140 -3.55 1.25 -17.16
N TYR A 141 -2.32 1.13 -16.67
CA TYR A 141 -1.90 1.79 -15.44
C TYR A 141 -1.94 3.32 -15.62
N ASP A 142 -2.54 4.01 -14.66
CA ASP A 142 -2.59 5.47 -14.67
C ASP A 142 -1.35 6.02 -13.96
N GLU A 143 -0.31 6.30 -14.74
CA GLU A 143 1.00 6.74 -14.25
C GLU A 143 0.97 8.07 -13.50
N GLY A 144 -0.07 8.87 -13.67
CA GLY A 144 -0.23 10.13 -12.95
C GLY A 144 -0.79 9.97 -11.54
N ARG A 145 -1.06 8.75 -11.12
CA ARG A 145 -1.69 8.43 -9.84
C ARG A 145 -0.84 7.46 -9.05
N LEU A 146 -1.23 7.20 -7.78
CA LEU A 146 -0.48 6.35 -6.87
C LEU A 146 -1.21 5.04 -6.61
N ASN A 147 -0.48 3.93 -6.66
CA ASN A 147 -0.98 2.66 -6.14
C ASN A 147 -0.74 2.57 -4.64
N PHE A 148 -1.48 1.72 -3.97
CA PHE A 148 -1.24 1.46 -2.55
C PHE A 148 -1.77 0.11 -2.11
N GLU A 149 -1.19 -0.38 -1.02
CA GLU A 149 -1.66 -1.56 -0.30
C GLU A 149 -2.48 -1.09 0.88
N TYR A 150 -3.59 -1.79 1.17
CA TYR A 150 -4.47 -1.46 2.28
C TYR A 150 -4.55 -2.61 3.25
N TYR A 151 -4.15 -2.35 4.49
CA TYR A 151 -4.09 -3.31 5.58
C TYR A 151 -5.12 -2.94 6.64
N ASP A 152 -6.22 -3.67 6.68
CA ASP A 152 -7.22 -3.50 7.72
C ASP A 152 -7.24 -4.72 8.66
N GLU A 153 -8.27 -4.84 9.47
CA GLU A 153 -8.39 -5.93 10.41
C GLU A 153 -8.39 -7.33 9.78
N ARG A 154 -8.68 -7.44 8.47
CA ARG A 154 -8.60 -8.71 7.75
C ARG A 154 -7.16 -9.20 7.55
N CYS A 155 -6.18 -8.35 7.81
CA CYS A 155 -4.75 -8.67 7.70
C CYS A 155 -4.15 -9.20 9.00
N HIS A 156 -4.92 -9.27 10.07
CA HIS A 156 -4.42 -9.65 11.40
C HIS A 156 -4.82 -11.09 11.76
N SER A 157 -3.82 -11.93 11.96
CA SER A 157 -3.89 -13.28 12.58
C SER A 157 -5.24 -13.99 12.46
N ARG A 158 -5.69 -14.26 11.24
CA ARG A 158 -6.97 -14.91 10.96
C ARG A 158 -6.75 -16.20 10.15
N ALA A 159 -7.76 -17.05 10.15
CA ALA A 159 -7.76 -18.25 9.30
C ALA A 159 -7.89 -17.89 7.81
N ASP A 160 -8.39 -16.69 7.51
CA ASP A 160 -8.65 -16.20 6.16
C ASP A 160 -8.04 -14.81 5.94
N THR A 161 -6.78 -14.64 6.30
CA THR A 161 -6.09 -13.35 6.16
C THR A 161 -5.98 -12.93 4.70
N VAL A 162 -6.43 -11.72 4.41
CA VAL A 162 -6.36 -11.11 3.07
C VAL A 162 -5.91 -9.65 3.17
N MET A 163 -5.42 -9.12 2.05
CA MET A 163 -5.04 -7.72 1.93
C MET A 163 -5.55 -7.21 0.58
N GLU A 164 -5.82 -5.92 0.49
CA GLU A 164 -6.25 -5.30 -0.75
C GLU A 164 -5.12 -4.51 -1.40
N ILE A 165 -5.03 -4.60 -2.72
CA ILE A 165 -4.10 -3.83 -3.54
C ILE A 165 -4.92 -2.91 -4.44
N TYR A 166 -4.68 -1.61 -4.34
CA TYR A 166 -5.34 -0.58 -5.14
C TYR A 166 -4.39 -0.11 -6.23
N VAL A 167 -4.75 -0.36 -7.48
CA VAL A 167 -3.95 0.02 -8.64
C VAL A 167 -4.72 1.05 -9.45
N PRO A 168 -4.18 2.27 -9.63
CA PRO A 168 -4.87 3.29 -10.40
C PRO A 168 -4.92 2.89 -11.87
N VAL A 169 -6.10 3.01 -12.48
CA VAL A 169 -6.34 2.56 -13.84
C VAL A 169 -7.08 3.63 -14.64
N ARG A 170 -6.91 3.56 -15.95
CA ARG A 170 -7.76 4.27 -16.90
C ARG A 170 -8.09 3.32 -18.05
N GLU A 171 -9.21 3.54 -18.67
CA GLU A 171 -9.58 2.73 -19.81
C GLU A 171 -8.54 2.91 -20.91
N ARG A 172 -8.23 1.81 -21.60
CA ARG A 172 -7.35 1.85 -22.76
C ARG A 172 -7.99 2.72 -23.81
N ALA A 173 -7.20 3.61 -24.42
CA ALA A 173 -7.71 4.53 -25.43
C ALA A 173 -8.49 3.78 -26.51
N GLY A 174 -9.70 4.28 -26.80
CA GLY A 174 -10.55 3.72 -27.85
C GLY A 174 -9.85 3.78 -29.22
N LYS A 175 -10.14 2.82 -30.04
CA LYS A 175 -9.59 2.74 -31.40
C LYS A 175 -10.36 3.63 -32.35
#